data_f214eebac1f09ecea7229197d87872ef
#
_entry.id   f214eebac1f09ecea7229197d87872ef
#
_cell.length_a   1.000
_cell.length_b   1.000
_cell.length_c   1.000
_cell.angle_alpha   90.00
_cell.angle_beta   90.00
_cell.angle_gamma   90.00
#
_symmetry.space_group_name_H-M   'P 1'
#
loop_
_entity.id
_entity.type
_entity.pdbx_description
1 polymer ?
#
loop_
_entity_poly.entity_id
_entity_poly.type
_entity_poly.pdbx_seq_one_letter_code
_entity_poly.pdbx_strand_id
1 'polypeptide(L)'
;LDAVAFNRELSQRPTTLLIPCLMEEFSRPALALIRDTLSSLKGLNRLVIALAAESAEDVAHAEAFFAGMPFPVQVHWTNGPAVKDLLESMGALGLEVTGPPGKGWAVWQGLGVACQDAEVVGLFDADIRTFGSAYPERMLRPLLDRSHGIAYVKAFYSRLSLETQALQGRATRLFVGPLLVSLEQIFGPLPYLRYLQSFRYPLAGEFAFT
;
A
#
# COMPACT_ATOMS: atom_id res chain seq x y z
N LEU A 1 -5.93 10.67 19.55
CA LEU A 1 -6.34 9.49 18.77
C LEU A 1 -6.91 8.44 19.71
N ASP A 2 -8.12 7.96 19.45
CA ASP A 2 -8.80 6.96 20.28
C ASP A 2 -8.61 5.58 19.64
N ALA A 3 -7.61 4.83 20.11
CA ALA A 3 -7.27 3.51 19.59
C ALA A 3 -8.39 2.48 19.82
N VAL A 4 -9.19 2.64 20.88
CA VAL A 4 -10.30 1.73 21.19
C VAL A 4 -11.44 1.94 20.18
N ALA A 5 -11.79 3.19 19.90
CA ALA A 5 -12.79 3.52 18.89
C ALA A 5 -12.33 3.05 17.50
N PHE A 6 -11.07 3.28 17.13
CA PHE A 6 -10.54 2.86 15.85
C PHE A 6 -10.55 1.34 15.65
N ASN A 7 -10.12 0.57 16.65
CA ASN A 7 -10.18 -0.89 16.59
C ASN A 7 -11.63 -1.42 16.48
N ARG A 8 -12.58 -0.75 17.12
CA ARG A 8 -14.02 -1.08 16.98
C ARG A 8 -14.51 -0.80 15.56
N GLU A 9 -14.14 0.34 14.98
CA GLU A 9 -14.48 0.71 13.60
C GLU A 9 -13.92 -0.30 12.59
N LEU A 10 -12.63 -0.72 12.76
CA LEU A 10 -12.01 -1.77 11.96
C LEU A 10 -12.78 -3.09 12.01
N SER A 11 -13.26 -3.48 13.20
CA SER A 11 -14.02 -4.74 13.37
C SER A 11 -15.41 -4.71 12.70
N GLN A 12 -15.94 -3.55 12.37
CA GLN A 12 -17.25 -3.38 11.72
C GLN A 12 -17.18 -3.39 10.19
N ARG A 13 -15.97 -3.25 9.63
CA ARG A 13 -15.80 -3.18 8.19
C ARG A 13 -14.56 -3.99 7.77
N PRO A 14 -14.73 -5.07 6.99
CA PRO A 14 -13.60 -5.89 6.55
C PRO A 14 -12.52 -5.04 5.90
N THR A 15 -11.37 -4.94 6.57
CA THR A 15 -10.25 -4.09 6.16
C THR A 15 -9.00 -4.93 6.00
N THR A 16 -8.38 -4.88 4.82
CA THR A 16 -7.12 -5.55 4.52
C THR A 16 -6.02 -4.53 4.27
N LEU A 17 -4.85 -4.77 4.82
CA LEU A 17 -3.65 -4.00 4.51
C LEU A 17 -2.81 -4.75 3.49
N LEU A 18 -2.17 -4.01 2.59
CA LEU A 18 -1.23 -4.50 1.60
C LEU A 18 0.12 -3.80 1.78
N ILE A 19 1.19 -4.57 1.88
CA ILE A 19 2.56 -4.07 1.94
C ILE A 19 3.37 -4.77 0.83
N PRO A 20 3.72 -4.06 -0.26
CA PRO A 20 4.70 -4.57 -1.21
C PRO A 20 6.08 -4.56 -0.56
N CYS A 21 6.80 -5.66 -0.62
CA CYS A 21 8.03 -5.87 0.12
C CYS A 21 9.10 -6.58 -0.72
N LEU A 22 10.35 -6.19 -0.51
CA LEU A 22 11.54 -6.91 -0.97
C LEU A 22 12.21 -7.61 0.21
N MET A 23 12.96 -8.67 -0.03
CA MET A 23 13.65 -9.40 1.04
C MET A 23 14.61 -8.53 1.85
N GLU A 24 15.25 -7.56 1.23
CA GLU A 24 16.14 -6.63 1.95
C GLU A 24 15.46 -5.82 3.05
N GLU A 25 14.15 -5.61 2.98
CA GLU A 25 13.40 -4.84 4.00
C GLU A 25 13.34 -5.58 5.35
N PHE A 26 13.43 -6.92 5.34
CA PHE A 26 13.42 -7.72 6.57
C PHE A 26 14.65 -7.48 7.46
N SER A 27 15.75 -7.02 6.89
CA SER A 27 16.95 -6.63 7.65
C SER A 27 16.93 -5.16 8.11
N ARG A 28 15.93 -4.37 7.68
CA ARG A 28 15.82 -2.94 7.97
C ARG A 28 14.89 -2.68 9.17
N PRO A 29 15.18 -1.67 10.00
CA PRO A 29 14.38 -1.38 11.18
C PRO A 29 12.96 -0.89 10.86
N ALA A 30 12.71 -0.38 9.66
CA ALA A 30 11.41 0.17 9.28
C ALA A 30 10.31 -0.91 9.26
N LEU A 31 10.58 -2.07 8.66
CA LEU A 31 9.59 -3.14 8.59
C LEU A 31 9.26 -3.73 9.97
N ALA A 32 10.26 -3.84 10.87
CA ALA A 32 10.05 -4.26 12.24
C ALA A 32 9.15 -3.26 12.99
N LEU A 33 9.41 -1.95 12.84
CA LEU A 33 8.58 -0.90 13.43
C LEU A 33 7.13 -0.96 12.90
N ILE A 34 6.95 -1.21 11.59
CA ILE A 34 5.63 -1.37 10.99
C ILE A 34 4.91 -2.58 11.59
N ARG A 35 5.56 -3.75 11.64
CA ARG A 35 5.00 -4.97 12.25
C ARG A 35 4.57 -4.71 13.70
N ASP A 36 5.46 -4.14 14.52
CA ASP A 36 5.21 -3.90 15.94
C ASP A 36 4.07 -2.88 16.14
N THR A 37 3.98 -1.87 15.29
CA THR A 37 2.86 -0.91 15.30
C THR A 37 1.54 -1.59 14.91
N LEU A 38 1.54 -2.37 13.84
CA LEU A 38 0.35 -3.06 13.36
C LEU A 38 -0.13 -4.13 14.35
N SER A 39 0.75 -4.73 15.15
CA SER A 39 0.36 -5.71 16.18
C SER A 39 -0.59 -5.15 17.25
N SER A 40 -0.66 -3.83 17.38
CA SER A 40 -1.61 -3.16 18.27
C SER A 40 -3.03 -3.03 17.69
N LEU A 41 -3.20 -3.25 16.38
CA LEU A 41 -4.50 -3.17 15.73
C LEU A 41 -5.31 -4.44 16.00
N LYS A 42 -6.58 -4.23 16.38
CA LYS A 42 -7.54 -5.31 16.57
C LYS A 42 -8.69 -5.11 15.59
N GLY A 43 -9.17 -6.21 15.00
CA GLY A 43 -10.27 -6.16 14.04
C GLY A 43 -9.85 -5.94 12.58
N LEU A 44 -8.55 -5.92 12.27
CA LEU A 44 -8.08 -6.00 10.90
C LEU A 44 -8.43 -7.38 10.31
N ASN A 45 -8.98 -7.40 9.11
CA ASN A 45 -9.36 -8.65 8.45
C ASN A 45 -8.12 -9.48 8.06
N ARG A 46 -7.13 -8.84 7.45
CA ARG A 46 -5.91 -9.51 6.96
C ARG A 46 -4.80 -8.50 6.66
N LEU A 47 -3.56 -8.98 6.73
CA LEU A 47 -2.38 -8.31 6.16
C LEU A 47 -1.86 -9.14 4.98
N VAL A 48 -1.72 -8.54 3.82
CA VAL A 48 -1.11 -9.13 2.63
C VAL A 48 0.29 -8.55 2.45
N ILE A 49 1.29 -9.40 2.40
CA ILE A 49 2.67 -9.04 2.05
C ILE A 49 2.90 -9.48 0.61
N ALA A 50 2.95 -8.53 -0.32
CA ALA A 50 3.29 -8.80 -1.71
C ALA A 50 4.81 -8.84 -1.85
N LEU A 51 5.38 -10.05 -1.72
CA LEU A 51 6.81 -10.30 -1.60
C LEU A 51 7.43 -10.68 -2.94
N ALA A 52 8.49 -9.99 -3.34
CA ALA A 52 9.42 -10.51 -4.34
C ALA A 52 10.53 -11.28 -3.62
N ALA A 53 10.58 -12.60 -3.84
CA ALA A 53 11.49 -13.53 -3.19
C ALA A 53 12.25 -14.37 -4.22
N GLU A 54 13.46 -14.81 -3.87
CA GLU A 54 14.28 -15.65 -4.73
C GLU A 54 14.03 -17.16 -4.49
N SER A 55 13.57 -17.51 -3.29
CA SER A 55 13.40 -18.89 -2.86
C SER A 55 12.18 -19.10 -1.95
N ALA A 56 11.82 -20.37 -1.75
CA ALA A 56 10.79 -20.74 -0.78
C ALA A 56 11.24 -20.49 0.67
N GLU A 57 12.54 -20.53 0.93
CA GLU A 57 13.13 -20.20 2.23
C GLU A 57 12.91 -18.72 2.58
N ASP A 58 13.00 -17.82 1.59
CA ASP A 58 12.68 -16.41 1.77
C ASP A 58 11.22 -16.19 2.15
N VAL A 59 10.31 -16.94 1.50
CA VAL A 59 8.88 -16.90 1.83
C VAL A 59 8.66 -17.40 3.27
N ALA A 60 9.26 -18.51 3.64
CA ALA A 60 9.17 -19.05 5.01
C ALA A 60 9.76 -18.08 6.05
N HIS A 61 10.85 -17.36 5.70
CA HIS A 61 11.41 -16.31 6.55
C HIS A 61 10.40 -15.16 6.75
N ALA A 62 9.74 -14.73 5.68
CA ALA A 62 8.73 -13.67 5.76
C ALA A 62 7.52 -14.10 6.61
N GLU A 63 7.05 -15.33 6.45
CA GLU A 63 5.97 -15.90 7.27
C GLU A 63 6.36 -15.95 8.75
N ALA A 64 7.58 -16.41 9.06
CA ALA A 64 8.11 -16.44 10.42
C ALA A 64 8.25 -15.03 11.02
N PHE A 65 8.67 -14.04 10.24
CA PHE A 65 8.80 -12.66 10.69
C PHE A 65 7.47 -12.06 11.16
N PHE A 66 6.37 -12.40 10.52
CA PHE A 66 5.02 -11.93 10.89
C PHE A 66 4.25 -12.93 11.77
N ALA A 67 4.89 -14.00 12.22
CA ALA A 67 4.23 -14.97 13.12
C ALA A 67 3.76 -14.30 14.42
N GLY A 68 2.60 -14.70 14.91
CA GLY A 68 2.01 -14.15 16.14
C GLY A 68 1.29 -12.82 16.01
N MET A 69 1.09 -12.32 14.80
CA MET A 69 0.22 -11.15 14.59
C MET A 69 -1.23 -11.46 15.02
N PRO A 70 -1.98 -10.47 15.55
CA PRO A 70 -3.34 -10.68 16.07
C PRO A 70 -4.41 -10.85 14.98
N PHE A 71 -4.03 -10.93 13.73
CA PHE A 71 -4.86 -11.13 12.53
C PHE A 71 -4.10 -12.01 11.51
N PRO A 72 -4.80 -12.61 10.56
CA PRO A 72 -4.17 -13.41 9.51
C PRO A 72 -3.16 -12.59 8.69
N VAL A 73 -1.99 -13.17 8.42
CA VAL A 73 -1.00 -12.62 7.49
C VAL A 73 -0.85 -13.60 6.33
N GLN A 74 -0.95 -13.08 5.13
CA GLN A 74 -0.77 -13.82 3.89
C GLN A 74 0.45 -13.29 3.14
N VAL A 75 1.46 -14.12 2.98
CA VAL A 75 2.60 -13.81 2.10
C VAL A 75 2.24 -14.25 0.69
N HIS A 76 2.15 -13.27 -0.23
CA HIS A 76 1.94 -13.51 -1.65
C HIS A 76 3.28 -13.41 -2.38
N TRP A 77 3.79 -14.54 -2.85
CA TRP A 77 5.05 -14.61 -3.59
C TRP A 77 4.85 -14.17 -5.05
N THR A 78 5.11 -12.89 -5.34
CA THR A 78 4.75 -12.22 -6.59
C THR A 78 5.48 -12.74 -7.85
N ASN A 79 6.62 -13.37 -7.68
CA ASN A 79 7.43 -13.98 -8.74
C ASN A 79 7.60 -15.49 -8.57
N GLY A 80 6.79 -16.10 -7.70
CA GLY A 80 6.83 -17.53 -7.39
C GLY A 80 6.25 -18.43 -8.48
N PRO A 81 6.43 -19.76 -8.34
CA PRO A 81 5.97 -20.72 -9.33
C PRO A 81 4.47 -20.64 -9.60
N ALA A 82 3.64 -20.58 -8.57
CA ALA A 82 2.18 -20.52 -8.72
C ALA A 82 1.70 -19.29 -9.51
N VAL A 83 2.38 -18.14 -9.36
CA VAL A 83 2.07 -16.94 -10.15
C VAL A 83 2.48 -17.15 -11.61
N LYS A 84 3.63 -17.76 -11.87
CA LYS A 84 4.07 -18.08 -13.23
C LYS A 84 3.09 -19.01 -13.93
N ASP A 85 2.71 -20.11 -13.28
CA ASP A 85 1.74 -21.07 -13.80
C ASP A 85 0.38 -20.39 -14.10
N LEU A 86 -0.07 -19.50 -13.22
CA LEU A 86 -1.29 -18.71 -13.44
C LEU A 86 -1.18 -17.83 -14.68
N LEU A 87 -0.08 -17.07 -14.82
CA LEU A 87 0.14 -16.17 -15.95
C LEU A 87 0.23 -16.95 -17.27
N GLU A 88 0.89 -18.10 -17.29
CA GLU A 88 0.93 -18.99 -18.43
C GLU A 88 -0.47 -19.51 -18.82
N SER A 89 -1.27 -19.91 -17.83
CA SER A 89 -2.64 -20.34 -18.02
C SER A 89 -3.52 -19.22 -18.59
N MET A 90 -3.35 -17.99 -18.12
CA MET A 90 -4.04 -16.81 -18.64
C MET A 90 -3.64 -16.51 -20.10
N GLY A 91 -2.33 -16.62 -20.41
CA GLY A 91 -1.83 -16.50 -21.77
C GLY A 91 -2.43 -17.51 -22.74
N ALA A 92 -2.59 -18.75 -22.29
CA ALA A 92 -3.25 -19.82 -23.08
C ALA A 92 -4.72 -19.52 -23.38
N LEU A 93 -5.38 -18.69 -22.57
CA LEU A 93 -6.74 -18.17 -22.81
C LEU A 93 -6.78 -16.87 -23.63
N GLY A 94 -5.65 -16.41 -24.16
CA GLY A 94 -5.54 -15.17 -24.90
C GLY A 94 -5.54 -13.91 -24.03
N LEU A 95 -5.37 -14.04 -22.72
CA LEU A 95 -5.26 -12.94 -21.79
C LEU A 95 -3.79 -12.64 -21.52
N GLU A 96 -3.19 -11.81 -22.34
CA GLU A 96 -1.80 -11.38 -22.14
C GLU A 96 -1.73 -10.39 -20.96
N VAL A 97 -1.43 -10.93 -19.77
CA VAL A 97 -1.15 -10.16 -18.57
C VAL A 97 0.35 -10.14 -18.38
N THR A 98 0.99 -9.10 -18.86
CA THR A 98 2.43 -8.90 -18.71
C THR A 98 2.72 -7.56 -18.05
N GLY A 99 3.69 -7.54 -17.17
CA GLY A 99 4.17 -6.33 -16.54
C GLY A 99 5.66 -6.44 -16.23
N PRO A 100 6.41 -5.32 -16.29
CA PRO A 100 7.80 -5.35 -15.87
C PRO A 100 7.88 -5.71 -14.39
N PRO A 101 8.89 -6.50 -13.96
CA PRO A 101 9.11 -6.78 -12.55
C PRO A 101 9.34 -5.46 -11.81
N GLY A 102 8.82 -5.39 -10.57
CA GLY A 102 8.98 -4.22 -9.71
C GLY A 102 7.77 -3.95 -8.84
N LYS A 103 7.83 -2.84 -8.11
CA LYS A 103 6.80 -2.47 -7.12
C LYS A 103 5.39 -2.39 -7.71
N GLY A 104 5.22 -1.79 -8.88
CA GLY A 104 3.90 -1.66 -9.52
C GLY A 104 3.27 -3.01 -9.82
N TRP A 105 4.06 -3.98 -10.29
CA TRP A 105 3.62 -5.34 -10.55
C TRP A 105 3.22 -6.08 -9.26
N ALA A 106 4.04 -5.95 -8.20
CA ALA A 106 3.73 -6.52 -6.89
C ALA A 106 2.47 -5.91 -6.29
N VAL A 107 2.29 -4.59 -6.41
CA VAL A 107 1.07 -3.90 -5.96
C VAL A 107 -0.15 -4.38 -6.72
N TRP A 108 -0.07 -4.50 -8.05
CA TRP A 108 -1.20 -4.96 -8.86
C TRP A 108 -1.67 -6.35 -8.45
N GLN A 109 -0.75 -7.30 -8.31
CA GLN A 109 -1.06 -8.65 -7.83
C GLN A 109 -1.61 -8.64 -6.40
N GLY A 110 -0.91 -7.91 -5.51
CA GLY A 110 -1.30 -7.78 -4.11
C GLY A 110 -2.69 -7.19 -3.92
N LEU A 111 -3.08 -6.23 -4.77
CA LEU A 111 -4.45 -5.68 -4.78
C LEU A 111 -5.47 -6.75 -5.18
N GLY A 112 -5.17 -7.58 -6.19
CA GLY A 112 -6.03 -8.70 -6.57
C GLY A 112 -6.27 -9.68 -5.41
N VAL A 113 -5.24 -9.92 -4.58
CA VAL A 113 -5.36 -10.75 -3.37
C VAL A 113 -6.10 -9.99 -2.25
N ALA A 114 -5.76 -8.73 -2.00
CA ALA A 114 -6.33 -7.96 -0.89
C ALA A 114 -7.82 -7.65 -1.05
N CYS A 115 -8.29 -7.48 -2.29
CA CYS A 115 -9.68 -7.13 -2.59
C CYS A 115 -10.66 -8.32 -2.53
N GLN A 116 -10.18 -9.56 -2.34
CA GLN A 116 -11.05 -10.75 -2.40
C GLN A 116 -12.15 -10.75 -1.32
N ASP A 117 -11.81 -10.25 -0.14
CA ASP A 117 -12.68 -10.32 1.06
C ASP A 117 -12.66 -9.02 1.88
N ALA A 118 -12.20 -7.92 1.31
CA ALA A 118 -12.12 -6.62 1.96
C ALA A 118 -13.09 -5.62 1.35
N GLU A 119 -13.69 -4.80 2.21
CA GLU A 119 -14.43 -3.59 1.81
C GLU A 119 -13.51 -2.36 1.80
N VAL A 120 -12.44 -2.40 2.56
CA VAL A 120 -11.44 -1.33 2.62
C VAL A 120 -10.05 -1.95 2.44
N VAL A 121 -9.27 -1.40 1.54
CA VAL A 121 -7.87 -1.80 1.34
C VAL A 121 -6.97 -0.60 1.57
N GLY A 122 -5.95 -0.78 2.43
CA GLY A 122 -4.90 0.20 2.67
C GLY A 122 -3.55 -0.31 2.17
N LEU A 123 -2.85 0.48 1.36
CA LEU A 123 -1.51 0.17 0.89
C LEU A 123 -0.49 1.05 1.60
N PHE A 124 0.54 0.43 2.18
CA PHE A 124 1.65 1.10 2.85
C PHE A 124 2.99 0.59 2.33
N ASP A 125 3.96 1.49 2.24
CA ASP A 125 5.33 1.13 1.88
C ASP A 125 6.05 0.44 3.05
N ALA A 126 6.93 -0.52 2.75
CA ALA A 126 7.67 -1.30 3.76
C ALA A 126 8.81 -0.50 4.44
N ASP A 127 9.20 0.64 3.89
CA ASP A 127 10.37 1.42 4.30
C ASP A 127 10.05 2.70 5.10
N ILE A 128 8.82 2.83 5.61
CA ILE A 128 8.38 4.01 6.36
C ILE A 128 9.03 4.02 7.75
N ARG A 129 10.06 4.85 7.92
CA ARG A 129 10.87 4.94 9.16
C ARG A 129 10.15 5.60 10.35
N THR A 130 9.05 6.30 10.10
CA THR A 130 8.28 7.03 11.12
C THR A 130 6.87 6.46 11.27
N PHE A 131 6.71 5.17 10.97
CA PHE A 131 5.42 4.51 11.06
C PHE A 131 4.97 4.41 12.52
N GLY A 132 3.81 4.94 12.83
CA GLY A 132 3.22 4.89 14.16
C GLY A 132 1.71 4.67 14.07
N SER A 133 1.05 4.42 15.21
CA SER A 133 -0.38 4.08 15.27
C SER A 133 -1.30 5.10 14.59
N ALA A 134 -0.90 6.36 14.58
CA ALA A 134 -1.62 7.43 13.89
C ALA A 134 -1.62 7.29 12.36
N TYR A 135 -0.65 6.54 11.81
CA TYR A 135 -0.51 6.44 10.36
C TYR A 135 -1.63 5.60 9.73
N PRO A 136 -1.84 4.33 10.12
CA PRO A 136 -2.96 3.56 9.61
C PRO A 136 -4.31 4.18 9.99
N GLU A 137 -4.46 4.76 11.19
CA GLU A 137 -5.70 5.39 11.61
C GLU A 137 -6.10 6.55 10.68
N ARG A 138 -5.19 7.47 10.37
CA ARG A 138 -5.47 8.61 9.48
C ARG A 138 -5.78 8.21 8.05
N MET A 139 -5.21 7.11 7.59
CA MET A 139 -5.44 6.60 6.24
C MET A 139 -6.77 5.86 6.12
N LEU A 140 -7.14 5.07 7.12
CA LEU A 140 -8.29 4.17 7.04
C LEU A 140 -9.58 4.79 7.59
N ARG A 141 -9.50 5.54 8.71
CA ARG A 141 -10.70 6.06 9.39
C ARG A 141 -11.66 6.84 8.48
N PRO A 142 -11.21 7.70 7.54
CA PRO A 142 -12.13 8.38 6.63
C PRO A 142 -12.96 7.43 5.76
N LEU A 143 -12.43 6.22 5.48
CA LEU A 143 -13.10 5.21 4.67
C LEU A 143 -14.02 4.31 5.51
N LEU A 144 -13.72 4.14 6.80
CA LEU A 144 -14.53 3.31 7.70
C LEU A 144 -15.90 3.95 7.96
N ASP A 145 -15.98 5.27 8.00
CA ASP A 145 -17.23 6.00 8.14
C ASP A 145 -17.89 6.24 6.76
N ARG A 146 -18.91 5.43 6.48
CA ARG A 146 -19.67 5.51 5.21
C ARG A 146 -20.45 6.82 5.05
N SER A 147 -20.72 7.54 6.14
CA SER A 147 -21.49 8.79 6.10
C SER A 147 -20.80 9.92 5.34
N HIS A 148 -19.47 9.87 5.27
CA HIS A 148 -18.66 10.87 4.56
C HIS A 148 -18.62 10.67 3.05
N GLY A 149 -19.02 9.52 2.52
CA GLY A 149 -18.95 9.21 1.07
C GLY A 149 -17.54 9.22 0.49
N ILE A 150 -16.52 9.07 1.34
CA ILE A 150 -15.12 9.04 0.90
C ILE A 150 -14.81 7.62 0.40
N ALA A 151 -14.36 7.51 -0.85
CA ALA A 151 -14.00 6.23 -1.46
C ALA A 151 -12.48 6.05 -1.64
N TYR A 152 -11.68 7.13 -1.50
CA TYR A 152 -10.24 7.08 -1.71
C TYR A 152 -9.52 8.09 -0.82
N VAL A 153 -8.45 7.64 -0.18
CA VAL A 153 -7.55 8.45 0.65
C VAL A 153 -6.13 8.27 0.14
N LYS A 154 -5.41 9.36 0.01
CA LYS A 154 -4.00 9.36 -0.39
C LYS A 154 -3.14 10.03 0.66
N ALA A 155 -2.00 9.42 0.98
CA ALA A 155 -1.10 9.95 2.00
C ALA A 155 -0.55 11.33 1.61
N PHE A 156 -0.48 12.20 2.60
CA PHE A 156 0.23 13.48 2.51
C PHE A 156 1.06 13.67 3.76
N TYR A 157 2.36 13.75 3.60
CA TYR A 157 3.31 13.98 4.69
C TYR A 157 4.52 14.77 4.23
N SER A 158 5.12 15.51 5.16
CA SER A 158 6.36 16.22 4.92
C SER A 158 7.52 15.25 4.95
N ARG A 159 8.28 15.17 3.87
CA ARG A 159 9.52 14.37 3.81
C ARG A 159 10.66 15.21 4.37
N LEU A 160 11.03 14.95 5.61
CA LEU A 160 12.22 15.52 6.24
C LEU A 160 13.39 14.54 6.09
N SER A 161 14.48 14.97 5.51
CA SER A 161 15.75 14.24 5.61
C SER A 161 16.28 14.38 7.03
N LEU A 162 16.48 13.27 7.72
CA LEU A 162 17.08 13.26 9.05
C LEU A 162 18.56 13.69 9.01
N GLU A 163 19.22 13.45 7.87
CA GLU A 163 20.64 13.77 7.67
C GLU A 163 20.87 15.26 7.38
N THR A 164 20.04 15.85 6.54
CA THR A 164 20.23 17.24 6.08
C THR A 164 19.27 18.22 6.77
N GLN A 165 18.34 17.74 7.58
CA GLN A 165 17.23 18.51 8.17
C GLN A 165 16.45 19.37 7.17
N ALA A 166 16.52 19.01 5.88
CA ALA A 166 15.88 19.72 4.80
C ALA A 166 14.59 19.03 4.36
N LEU A 167 13.60 19.83 3.98
CA LEU A 167 12.36 19.34 3.35
C LEU A 167 12.69 18.73 1.99
N GLN A 168 12.41 17.45 1.82
CA GLN A 168 12.46 16.73 0.55
C GLN A 168 11.07 16.70 -0.12
N GLY A 169 10.99 16.11 -1.32
CA GLY A 169 9.71 15.99 -2.05
C GLY A 169 9.39 17.20 -2.93
N ARG A 170 10.40 17.98 -3.30
CA ARG A 170 10.26 19.12 -4.22
C ARG A 170 9.77 18.72 -5.62
N ALA A 171 9.95 17.45 -6.02
CA ALA A 171 9.53 16.94 -7.33
C ALA A 171 8.04 17.19 -7.61
N THR A 172 7.17 17.00 -6.64
CA THR A 172 5.74 17.29 -6.81
C THR A 172 5.48 18.75 -7.12
N ARG A 173 6.09 19.65 -6.35
CA ARG A 173 5.85 21.10 -6.48
C ARG A 173 6.56 21.70 -7.70
N LEU A 174 7.79 21.28 -7.97
CA LEU A 174 8.64 21.91 -8.99
C LEU A 174 8.52 21.26 -10.36
N PHE A 175 8.04 20.03 -10.44
CA PHE A 175 7.94 19.29 -11.69
C PHE A 175 6.53 18.77 -11.96
N VAL A 176 5.97 17.92 -11.08
CA VAL A 176 4.69 17.24 -11.37
C VAL A 176 3.52 18.23 -11.44
N GLY A 177 3.42 19.17 -10.51
CA GLY A 177 2.37 20.20 -10.55
C GLY A 177 2.41 21.01 -11.86
N PRO A 178 3.53 21.67 -12.21
CA PRO A 178 3.67 22.36 -13.49
C PRO A 178 3.42 21.46 -14.70
N LEU A 179 3.89 20.21 -14.69
CA LEU A 179 3.66 19.24 -15.78
C LEU A 179 2.15 18.97 -15.96
N LEU A 180 1.40 18.71 -14.90
CA LEU A 180 -0.04 18.47 -14.97
C LEU A 180 -0.79 19.68 -15.54
N VAL A 181 -0.39 20.89 -15.14
CA VAL A 181 -0.97 22.14 -15.69
C VAL A 181 -0.65 22.29 -17.19
N SER A 182 0.61 22.03 -17.58
CA SER A 182 1.01 22.09 -19.00
C SER A 182 0.29 21.05 -19.84
N LEU A 183 0.12 19.82 -19.33
CA LEU A 183 -0.64 18.78 -20.02
C LEU A 183 -2.12 19.18 -20.19
N GLU A 184 -2.74 19.80 -19.18
CA GLU A 184 -4.11 20.30 -19.31
C GLU A 184 -4.22 21.44 -20.33
N GLN A 185 -3.20 22.31 -20.46
CA GLN A 185 -3.15 23.34 -21.49
C GLN A 185 -3.04 22.76 -22.90
N ILE A 186 -2.27 21.68 -23.07
CA ILE A 186 -2.05 21.04 -24.37
C ILE A 186 -3.25 20.17 -24.79
N PHE A 187 -3.76 19.35 -23.89
CA PHE A 187 -4.78 18.33 -24.19
C PHE A 187 -6.20 18.71 -23.79
N GLY A 188 -6.35 19.91 -23.16
CA GLY A 188 -7.63 20.35 -22.62
C GLY A 188 -7.93 19.74 -21.24
N PRO A 189 -9.11 20.05 -20.68
CA PRO A 189 -9.49 19.70 -19.30
C PRO A 189 -9.89 18.22 -19.20
N LEU A 190 -8.91 17.33 -19.16
CA LEU A 190 -9.13 15.90 -18.98
C LEU A 190 -9.48 15.60 -17.51
N PRO A 191 -10.54 14.82 -17.22
CA PRO A 191 -10.95 14.46 -15.87
C PRO A 191 -9.83 13.84 -15.04
N TYR A 192 -8.99 13.01 -15.65
CA TYR A 192 -7.87 12.36 -14.97
C TYR A 192 -6.78 13.36 -14.53
N LEU A 193 -6.46 14.35 -15.34
CA LEU A 193 -5.49 15.41 -14.97
C LEU A 193 -6.01 16.23 -13.79
N ARG A 194 -7.29 16.60 -13.81
CA ARG A 194 -7.93 17.31 -12.72
C ARG A 194 -7.99 16.48 -11.43
N TYR A 195 -8.27 15.19 -11.57
CA TYR A 195 -8.23 14.26 -10.44
C TYR A 195 -6.82 14.22 -9.80
N LEU A 196 -5.76 14.09 -10.59
CA LEU A 196 -4.38 14.13 -10.09
C LEU A 196 -4.04 15.46 -9.43
N GLN A 197 -4.49 16.58 -9.97
CA GLN A 197 -4.27 17.91 -9.40
C GLN A 197 -5.02 18.14 -8.09
N SER A 198 -6.09 17.39 -7.81
CA SER A 198 -6.84 17.50 -6.55
C SER A 198 -6.04 17.02 -5.33
N PHE A 199 -5.03 16.19 -5.52
CA PHE A 199 -4.19 15.69 -4.44
C PHE A 199 -3.04 16.66 -4.13
N ARG A 200 -2.83 16.94 -2.83
CA ARG A 200 -1.67 17.73 -2.38
C ARG A 200 -0.33 17.05 -2.73
N TYR A 201 -0.31 15.71 -2.76
CA TYR A 201 0.85 14.90 -3.10
C TYR A 201 0.47 13.72 -3.99
N PRO A 202 0.28 13.93 -5.31
CA PRO A 202 -0.12 12.87 -6.25
C PRO A 202 0.88 11.71 -6.35
N LEU A 203 2.16 11.94 -5.98
CA LEU A 203 3.23 10.94 -6.03
C LEU A 203 3.34 10.06 -4.77
N ALA A 204 2.49 10.24 -3.74
CA ALA A 204 2.53 9.34 -2.58
C ALA A 204 2.27 7.90 -3.03
N GLY A 205 3.09 6.97 -2.57
CA GLY A 205 2.91 5.54 -2.83
C GLY A 205 1.77 4.94 -2.02
N GLU A 206 1.52 5.53 -0.85
CA GLU A 206 0.54 5.03 0.11
C GLU A 206 -0.85 5.61 -0.17
N PHE A 207 -1.83 4.74 -0.17
CA PHE A 207 -3.24 5.09 -0.36
C PHE A 207 -4.15 4.06 0.31
N ALA A 208 -5.42 4.41 0.47
CA ALA A 208 -6.46 3.48 0.88
C ALA A 208 -7.74 3.77 0.09
N PHE A 209 -8.59 2.75 -0.08
CA PHE A 209 -9.83 2.86 -0.87
C PHE A 209 -10.88 1.82 -0.45
N THR A 210 -12.10 1.99 -0.98
CA THR A 210 -13.24 1.08 -0.81
C THR A 210 -13.64 0.42 -2.11
#